data_f25df56029bf6321a6574fe7419e03f0
#
_entry.id   f25df56029bf6321a6574fe7419e03f0
#
_cell.length_a   1.000
_cell.length_b   1.000
_cell.length_c   1.000
_cell.angle_alpha   90.00
_cell.angle_beta   90.00
_cell.angle_gamma   90.00
#
_symmetry.space_group_name_H-M   'P 1'
#
loop_
_entity.id
_entity.type
_entity.pdbx_description
1 polymer ?
#
loop_
_entity_poly.entity_id
_entity_poly.type
_entity_poly.pdbx_seq_one_letter_code
_entity_poly.pdbx_strand_id
1 'polypeptide(L)'
;MREMRRKDRMLTEEEAMDVVRKGEYGVLSTVGEDGKPYAVPLSYVLDEEKKVIYFHGTAAGGQKMDNILANPSVCFTVVRNTEVLPSQFSTKYYSASVFGTAKVVEEEEEKKKALLLLVRKYSPDYEEQGRAYIDRAIRAVSVVRIDVDRTTGKGRKE
;
A
#
# COMPACT_ATOMS: atom_id res chain seq x y z
N MET A 1 -2.94 16.40 -12.89
CA MET A 1 -4.05 15.81 -12.08
C MET A 1 -4.93 16.91 -11.54
N ARG A 2 -6.24 16.70 -11.55
CA ARG A 2 -7.21 17.67 -11.03
C ARG A 2 -7.11 17.82 -9.52
N GLU A 3 -7.24 19.04 -8.99
CA GLU A 3 -7.34 19.29 -7.56
C GLU A 3 -8.58 18.64 -6.94
N MET A 4 -8.48 18.28 -5.66
CA MET A 4 -9.60 17.69 -4.92
C MET A 4 -10.74 18.71 -4.79
N ARG A 5 -11.94 18.30 -5.20
CA ARG A 5 -13.14 19.14 -5.17
C ARG A 5 -13.64 19.44 -3.75
N ARG A 6 -13.66 18.40 -2.90
CA ARG A 6 -14.18 18.49 -1.52
C ARG A 6 -13.06 18.94 -0.58
N LYS A 7 -12.74 20.23 -0.63
CA LYS A 7 -11.70 20.83 0.21
C LYS A 7 -12.04 20.76 1.71
N ASP A 8 -13.32 20.73 2.06
CA ASP A 8 -13.79 20.55 3.43
C ASP A 8 -13.43 19.18 4.03
N ARG A 9 -13.16 18.19 3.19
CA ARG A 9 -12.76 16.83 3.60
C ARG A 9 -11.29 16.52 3.32
N MET A 10 -10.56 17.48 2.78
CA MET A 10 -9.16 17.27 2.44
C MET A 10 -8.31 17.11 3.71
N LEU A 11 -7.51 16.07 3.74
CA LEU A 11 -6.50 15.86 4.78
C LEU A 11 -5.19 16.53 4.38
N THR A 12 -4.40 16.90 5.35
CA THR A 12 -3.01 17.30 5.10
C THR A 12 -2.21 16.09 4.63
N GLU A 13 -1.05 16.32 4.04
CA GLU A 13 -0.17 15.22 3.64
C GLU A 13 0.21 14.34 4.84
N GLU A 14 0.51 14.95 5.99
CA GLU A 14 0.82 14.24 7.22
C GLU A 14 -0.35 13.37 7.71
N GLU A 15 -1.57 13.92 7.72
CA GLU A 15 -2.77 13.16 8.06
C GLU A 15 -3.01 11.99 7.09
N ALA A 16 -2.79 12.22 5.79
CA ALA A 16 -2.91 11.18 4.78
C ALA A 16 -1.86 10.07 4.97
N MET A 17 -0.62 10.44 5.28
CA MET A 17 0.43 9.47 5.58
C MET A 17 0.12 8.68 6.86
N ASP A 18 -0.53 9.28 7.85
CA ASP A 18 -0.99 8.57 9.03
C ASP A 18 -2.04 7.51 8.70
N VAL A 19 -2.95 7.80 7.77
CA VAL A 19 -3.90 6.81 7.25
C VAL A 19 -3.15 5.62 6.61
N VAL A 20 -2.13 5.91 5.81
CA VAL A 20 -1.32 4.86 5.18
C VAL A 20 -0.58 4.04 6.23
N ARG A 21 0.03 4.70 7.21
CA ARG A 21 0.78 4.01 8.29
C ARG A 21 -0.09 3.03 9.06
N LYS A 22 -1.31 3.42 9.40
CA LYS A 22 -2.19 2.68 10.29
C LYS A 22 -3.18 1.75 9.59
N GLY A 23 -3.27 1.79 8.27
CA GLY A 23 -4.19 0.94 7.52
C GLY A 23 -3.84 -0.54 7.61
N GLU A 24 -4.86 -1.41 7.64
CA GLU A 24 -4.67 -2.86 7.69
C GLU A 24 -4.38 -3.44 6.31
N TYR A 25 -5.04 -2.94 5.29
CA TYR A 25 -4.80 -3.33 3.90
C TYR A 25 -5.02 -2.12 3.01
N GLY A 26 -4.56 -2.22 1.78
CA GLY A 26 -4.82 -1.22 0.76
C GLY A 26 -5.21 -1.87 -0.55
N VAL A 27 -5.65 -1.06 -1.48
CA VAL A 27 -5.99 -1.49 -2.83
C VAL A 27 -4.96 -0.94 -3.79
N LEU A 28 -4.24 -1.84 -4.45
CA LEU A 28 -3.28 -1.50 -5.49
C LEU A 28 -4.01 -1.40 -6.82
N SER A 29 -3.91 -0.26 -7.47
CA SER A 29 -4.45 -0.02 -8.80
C SER A 29 -3.33 0.12 -9.82
N THR A 30 -3.40 -0.68 -10.86
CA THR A 30 -2.40 -0.75 -11.93
C THR A 30 -3.09 -0.66 -13.29
N VAL A 31 -2.32 -0.40 -14.32
CA VAL A 31 -2.82 -0.37 -15.70
C VAL A 31 -2.00 -1.36 -16.52
N GLY A 32 -2.68 -2.26 -17.20
CA GLY A 32 -2.06 -3.25 -18.05
C GLY A 32 -1.55 -2.69 -19.37
N GLU A 33 -0.82 -3.51 -20.11
CA GLU A 33 -0.31 -3.18 -21.45
C GLU A 33 -1.44 -2.80 -22.42
N ASP A 34 -2.62 -3.42 -22.24
CA ASP A 34 -3.83 -3.14 -22.99
C ASP A 34 -4.57 -1.85 -22.57
N GLY A 35 -4.01 -1.12 -21.60
CA GLY A 35 -4.62 0.11 -21.08
C GLY A 35 -5.75 -0.12 -20.10
N LYS A 36 -6.06 -1.36 -19.73
CA LYS A 36 -7.16 -1.66 -18.81
C LYS A 36 -6.72 -1.50 -17.35
N PRO A 37 -7.52 -0.84 -16.52
CA PRO A 37 -7.24 -0.75 -15.10
C PRO A 37 -7.50 -2.08 -14.39
N TYR A 38 -6.71 -2.35 -13.37
CA TYR A 38 -6.84 -3.53 -12.52
C TYR A 38 -6.60 -3.12 -11.07
N ALA A 39 -7.42 -3.57 -10.15
CA ALA A 39 -7.29 -3.24 -8.75
C ALA A 39 -7.36 -4.51 -7.89
N VAL A 40 -6.51 -4.62 -6.89
CA VAL A 40 -6.45 -5.77 -6.00
C VAL A 40 -6.14 -5.33 -4.56
N PRO A 41 -6.88 -5.83 -3.56
CA PRO A 41 -6.53 -5.58 -2.16
C PRO A 41 -5.32 -6.41 -1.76
N LEU A 42 -4.46 -5.84 -0.92
CA LEU A 42 -3.29 -6.53 -0.40
C LEU A 42 -2.80 -5.93 0.92
N SER A 43 -2.08 -6.74 1.67
CA SER A 43 -1.38 -6.30 2.86
C SER A 43 -0.09 -5.58 2.48
N TYR A 44 0.30 -4.60 3.26
CA TYR A 44 1.44 -3.73 2.95
C TYR A 44 2.06 -3.15 4.22
N VAL A 45 3.22 -2.57 4.07
CA VAL A 45 3.85 -1.79 5.13
C VAL A 45 4.48 -0.52 4.55
N LEU A 46 4.42 0.56 5.33
CA LEU A 46 5.08 1.81 5.01
C LEU A 46 6.43 1.87 5.72
N ASP A 47 7.50 2.06 4.96
CA ASP A 47 8.81 2.45 5.49
C ASP A 47 8.87 3.98 5.45
N GLU A 48 8.66 4.62 6.60
CA GLU A 48 8.57 6.07 6.70
C GLU A 48 9.90 6.77 6.42
N GLU A 49 10.99 6.13 6.80
CA GLU A 49 12.33 6.69 6.60
C GLU A 49 12.65 6.86 5.12
N LYS A 50 12.30 5.86 4.31
CA LYS A 50 12.53 5.87 2.87
C LYS A 50 11.37 6.44 2.05
N LYS A 51 10.21 6.63 2.65
CA LYS A 51 8.94 6.97 1.97
C LYS A 51 8.62 5.98 0.86
N VAL A 52 8.61 4.70 1.22
CA VAL A 52 8.23 3.61 0.30
C VAL A 52 7.20 2.71 0.96
N ILE A 53 6.35 2.13 0.13
CA ILE A 53 5.41 1.08 0.53
C ILE A 53 5.94 -0.24 -0.01
N TYR A 54 5.94 -1.27 0.84
CA TYR A 54 6.31 -2.63 0.44
C TYR A 54 5.10 -3.54 0.51
N PHE A 55 4.98 -4.41 -0.47
CA PHE A 55 4.10 -5.56 -0.40
C PHE A 55 4.80 -6.78 -1.02
N HIS A 56 4.28 -7.95 -0.77
CA HIS A 56 4.88 -9.18 -1.28
C HIS A 56 3.87 -10.05 -2.01
N GLY A 57 4.38 -10.95 -2.82
CA GLY A 57 3.62 -11.94 -3.54
C GLY A 57 4.49 -13.15 -3.85
N THR A 58 3.98 -14.07 -4.65
CA THR A 58 4.77 -15.20 -5.10
C THR A 58 5.74 -14.79 -6.19
N ALA A 59 6.91 -15.40 -6.24
CA ALA A 59 7.90 -15.15 -7.29
C ALA A 59 7.39 -15.53 -8.69
N ALA A 60 6.36 -16.40 -8.76
CA ALA A 60 5.73 -16.77 -10.03
C ALA A 60 4.99 -15.61 -10.70
N GLY A 61 4.67 -14.54 -9.94
CA GLY A 61 3.99 -13.38 -10.47
C GLY A 61 2.48 -13.55 -10.61
N GLY A 62 1.88 -12.72 -11.46
CA GLY A 62 0.44 -12.66 -11.71
C GLY A 62 0.08 -11.37 -12.40
N GLN A 63 -1.21 -11.07 -12.53
CA GLN A 63 -1.69 -9.91 -13.28
C GLN A 63 -1.10 -8.58 -12.78
N LYS A 64 -1.05 -8.37 -11.46
CA LYS A 64 -0.48 -7.12 -10.92
C LYS A 64 0.99 -6.96 -11.27
N MET A 65 1.74 -8.06 -11.29
CA MET A 65 3.17 -8.02 -11.63
C MET A 65 3.38 -7.73 -13.11
N ASP A 66 2.60 -8.36 -13.98
CA ASP A 66 2.63 -8.09 -15.42
C ASP A 66 2.32 -6.63 -15.70
N ASN A 67 1.33 -6.07 -15.02
CA ASN A 67 0.94 -4.67 -15.16
C ASN A 67 2.06 -3.72 -14.70
N ILE A 68 2.68 -4.00 -13.56
CA ILE A 68 3.78 -3.18 -13.02
C ILE A 68 4.98 -3.19 -13.98
N LEU A 69 5.31 -4.33 -14.54
CA LEU A 69 6.40 -4.44 -15.50
C LEU A 69 6.12 -3.66 -16.80
N ALA A 70 4.86 -3.67 -17.25
CA ALA A 70 4.44 -2.93 -18.44
C ALA A 70 4.28 -1.43 -18.17
N ASN A 71 3.75 -1.06 -16.99
CA ASN A 71 3.51 0.32 -16.58
C ASN A 71 3.76 0.46 -15.07
N PRO A 72 4.89 1.02 -14.68
CA PRO A 72 5.25 1.13 -13.26
C PRO A 72 4.48 2.19 -12.48
N SER A 73 3.73 3.06 -13.14
CA SER A 73 2.92 4.09 -12.47
C SER A 73 1.70 3.45 -11.82
N VAL A 74 1.57 3.61 -10.50
CA VAL A 74 0.53 2.95 -9.71
C VAL A 74 -0.18 3.93 -8.78
N CYS A 75 -1.37 3.53 -8.33
CA CYS A 75 -2.08 4.21 -7.27
C CYS A 75 -2.40 3.19 -6.16
N PHE A 76 -2.12 3.56 -4.93
CA PHE A 76 -2.38 2.71 -3.77
C PHE A 76 -3.33 3.43 -2.82
N THR A 77 -4.49 2.85 -2.57
CA THR A 77 -5.56 3.48 -1.77
C THR A 77 -5.77 2.73 -0.48
N VAL A 78 -5.79 3.47 0.63
CA VAL A 78 -6.07 2.94 1.97
C VAL A 78 -7.31 3.63 2.51
N VAL A 79 -8.22 2.86 3.09
CA VAL A 79 -9.43 3.37 3.76
C VAL A 79 -9.48 2.78 5.16
N ARG A 80 -9.80 3.61 6.13
CA ARG A 80 -9.91 3.15 7.52
C ARG A 80 -10.98 3.92 8.29
N ASN A 81 -11.34 3.40 9.45
CA ASN A 81 -12.31 3.97 10.37
C ASN A 81 -13.66 4.24 9.68
N THR A 82 -14.12 3.28 8.90
CA THR A 82 -15.41 3.39 8.21
C THR A 82 -16.56 3.13 9.17
N GLU A 83 -17.55 4.02 9.15
CA GLU A 83 -18.79 3.89 9.91
C GLU A 83 -19.94 4.47 9.09
N VAL A 84 -20.91 3.65 8.79
CA VAL A 84 -22.11 4.11 8.10
C VAL A 84 -22.97 4.90 9.09
N LEU A 85 -23.43 6.07 8.67
CA LEU A 85 -24.30 6.95 9.46
C LEU A 85 -25.68 7.00 8.77
N PRO A 86 -26.57 6.02 9.02
CA PRO A 86 -27.81 5.89 8.23
C PRO A 86 -28.73 7.09 8.33
N SER A 87 -28.88 7.67 9.51
CA SER A 87 -29.76 8.83 9.71
C SER A 87 -29.25 10.11 9.04
N GLN A 88 -27.96 10.16 8.71
CA GLN A 88 -27.33 11.29 8.04
C GLN A 88 -27.09 11.03 6.54
N PHE A 89 -27.50 9.86 6.05
CA PHE A 89 -27.26 9.42 4.68
C PHE A 89 -25.80 9.60 4.27
N SER A 90 -24.87 9.21 5.16
CA SER A 90 -23.46 9.48 5.02
C SER A 90 -22.60 8.37 5.64
N THR A 91 -21.30 8.49 5.48
CA THR A 91 -20.31 7.56 6.02
C THR A 91 -19.14 8.36 6.61
N LYS A 92 -18.75 8.02 7.82
CA LYS A 92 -17.43 8.40 8.37
C LYS A 92 -16.36 7.57 7.72
N TYR A 93 -15.23 8.15 7.42
CA TYR A 93 -14.06 7.44 6.89
C TYR A 93 -12.83 8.33 6.89
N TYR A 94 -11.68 7.69 6.81
CA TYR A 94 -10.42 8.31 6.42
C TYR A 94 -9.86 7.53 5.25
N SER A 95 -9.41 8.23 4.22
CA SER A 95 -8.79 7.58 3.07
C SER A 95 -7.54 8.34 2.64
N ALA A 96 -6.60 7.60 2.06
CA ALA A 96 -5.42 8.15 1.42
C ALA A 96 -5.22 7.48 0.07
N SER A 97 -4.79 8.27 -0.90
CA SER A 97 -4.36 7.77 -2.20
C SER A 97 -2.89 8.12 -2.38
N VAL A 98 -2.08 7.11 -2.56
CA VAL A 98 -0.65 7.23 -2.81
C VAL A 98 -0.40 7.02 -4.29
N PHE A 99 0.23 8.00 -4.91
CA PHE A 99 0.66 7.91 -6.31
C PHE A 99 2.16 7.68 -6.31
N GLY A 100 2.61 6.70 -7.04
CA GLY A 100 4.01 6.37 -7.03
C GLY A 100 4.43 5.45 -8.17
N THR A 101 5.67 5.04 -8.09
CA THR A 101 6.32 4.16 -9.07
C THR A 101 6.66 2.84 -8.40
N ALA A 102 6.15 1.75 -8.94
CA ALA A 102 6.37 0.41 -8.41
C ALA A 102 7.51 -0.28 -9.14
N LYS A 103 8.32 -1.01 -8.37
CA LYS A 103 9.37 -1.86 -8.91
C LYS A 103 9.63 -3.07 -8.02
N VAL A 104 10.12 -4.13 -8.62
CA VAL A 104 10.53 -5.33 -7.88
C VAL A 104 11.83 -5.03 -7.13
N VAL A 105 11.88 -5.43 -5.87
CA VAL A 105 13.09 -5.31 -5.05
C VAL A 105 14.05 -6.43 -5.44
N GLU A 106 15.24 -6.05 -5.92
CA GLU A 106 16.26 -7.02 -6.39
C GLU A 106 17.26 -7.36 -5.29
N GLU A 107 17.63 -6.40 -4.43
CA GLU A 107 18.58 -6.62 -3.36
C GLU A 107 17.99 -7.50 -2.25
N GLU A 108 18.70 -8.56 -1.90
CA GLU A 108 18.28 -9.50 -0.85
C GLU A 108 18.14 -8.82 0.51
N GLU A 109 19.04 -7.90 0.84
CA GLU A 109 18.99 -7.16 2.11
C GLU A 109 17.74 -6.28 2.22
N GLU A 110 17.39 -5.56 1.17
CA GLU A 110 16.16 -4.77 1.13
C GLU A 110 14.93 -5.67 1.21
N LYS A 111 14.94 -6.79 0.51
CA LYS A 111 13.85 -7.78 0.52
C LYS A 111 13.62 -8.33 1.93
N LYS A 112 14.69 -8.70 2.64
CA LYS A 112 14.61 -9.16 4.03
C LYS A 112 14.07 -8.09 4.96
N LYS A 113 14.56 -6.86 4.82
CA LYS A 113 14.08 -5.72 5.61
C LYS A 113 12.59 -5.48 5.40
N ALA A 114 12.13 -5.48 4.16
CA ALA A 114 10.72 -5.28 3.82
C ALA A 114 9.84 -6.37 4.45
N LEU A 115 10.24 -7.64 4.31
CA LEU A 115 9.51 -8.76 4.90
C LEU A 115 9.48 -8.68 6.42
N LEU A 116 10.56 -8.24 7.06
CA LEU A 116 10.60 -8.06 8.50
C LEU A 116 9.66 -6.93 8.95
N LEU A 117 9.59 -5.83 8.20
CA LEU A 117 8.63 -4.75 8.48
C LEU A 117 7.19 -5.24 8.39
N LEU A 118 6.89 -6.12 7.42
CA LEU A 118 5.57 -6.76 7.31
C LEU A 118 5.28 -7.64 8.53
N VAL A 119 6.24 -8.45 8.97
CA VAL A 119 6.10 -9.29 10.17
C VAL A 119 5.82 -8.40 11.39
N ARG A 120 6.57 -7.33 11.57
CA ARG A 120 6.38 -6.42 12.71
C ARG A 120 5.04 -5.72 12.72
N LYS A 121 4.47 -5.44 11.54
CA LYS A 121 3.15 -4.83 11.42
C LYS A 121 2.02 -5.81 11.72
N TYR A 122 2.07 -7.00 11.13
CA TYR A 122 0.95 -7.95 11.16
C TYR A 122 1.09 -9.05 12.20
N SER A 123 2.31 -9.35 12.62
CA SER A 123 2.61 -10.44 13.54
C SER A 123 3.69 -10.04 14.56
N PRO A 124 3.50 -8.91 15.30
CA PRO A 124 4.54 -8.38 16.18
C PRO A 124 4.96 -9.36 17.29
N ASP A 125 4.06 -10.21 17.74
CA ASP A 125 4.33 -11.19 18.80
C ASP A 125 5.05 -12.46 18.28
N TYR A 126 5.28 -12.55 16.97
CA TYR A 126 5.86 -13.72 16.31
C TYR A 126 7.11 -13.37 15.49
N GLU A 127 7.84 -12.33 15.90
CA GLU A 127 8.99 -11.85 15.12
C GLU A 127 10.08 -12.92 14.92
N GLU A 128 10.38 -13.70 15.96
CA GLU A 128 11.39 -14.76 15.86
C GLU A 128 11.00 -15.83 14.83
N GLN A 129 9.76 -16.31 14.91
CA GLN A 129 9.20 -17.28 13.95
C GLN A 129 9.14 -16.67 12.54
N GLY A 130 8.81 -15.37 12.44
CA GLY A 130 8.77 -14.64 11.20
C GLY A 130 10.14 -14.54 10.52
N ARG A 131 11.20 -14.28 11.29
CA ARG A 131 12.58 -14.27 10.79
C ARG A 131 13.00 -15.62 10.22
N ALA A 132 12.68 -16.70 10.92
CA ALA A 132 12.96 -18.05 10.45
C ALA A 132 12.18 -18.37 9.16
N TYR A 133 10.92 -17.94 9.08
CA TYR A 133 10.11 -18.11 7.88
C TYR A 133 10.70 -17.34 6.69
N ILE A 134 11.12 -16.09 6.90
CA ILE A 134 11.75 -15.26 5.87
C ILE A 134 12.99 -15.95 5.30
N ASP A 135 13.87 -16.46 6.16
CA ASP A 135 15.08 -17.14 5.72
C ASP A 135 14.79 -18.36 4.85
N ARG A 136 13.72 -19.10 5.15
CA ARG A 136 13.30 -20.25 4.35
C ARG A 136 12.64 -19.87 3.03
N ALA A 137 11.84 -18.80 3.03
CA ALA A 137 10.96 -18.43 1.92
C ALA A 137 11.52 -17.36 0.98
N ILE A 138 12.68 -16.78 1.30
CA ILE A 138 13.20 -15.58 0.63
C ILE A 138 13.29 -15.71 -0.89
N ARG A 139 13.58 -16.90 -1.41
CA ARG A 139 13.69 -17.17 -2.85
C ARG A 139 12.34 -17.39 -3.53
N ALA A 140 11.32 -17.80 -2.77
CA ALA A 140 9.98 -18.08 -3.29
C ALA A 140 9.05 -16.87 -3.26
N VAL A 141 9.50 -15.79 -2.64
CA VAL A 141 8.72 -14.56 -2.42
C VAL A 141 9.27 -13.44 -3.29
N SER A 142 8.37 -12.67 -3.89
CA SER A 142 8.70 -11.43 -4.58
C SER A 142 8.27 -10.26 -3.70
N VAL A 143 9.12 -9.28 -3.55
CA VAL A 143 8.80 -8.03 -2.85
C VAL A 143 8.77 -6.89 -3.86
N VAL A 144 7.72 -6.09 -3.79
CA VAL A 144 7.57 -4.89 -4.62
C VAL A 144 7.63 -3.67 -3.72
N ARG A 145 8.33 -2.65 -4.17
CA ARG A 145 8.33 -1.34 -3.52
C ARG A 145 7.60 -0.33 -4.37
N ILE A 146 6.86 0.54 -3.73
CA ILE A 146 6.27 1.73 -4.35
C ILE A 146 7.02 2.93 -3.80
N ASP A 147 7.77 3.61 -4.66
CA ASP A 147 8.36 4.89 -4.32
C ASP A 147 7.27 5.96 -4.37
N VAL A 148 7.01 6.59 -3.22
CA VAL A 148 5.90 7.54 -3.08
C VAL A 148 6.27 8.89 -3.71
N ASP A 149 5.51 9.29 -4.73
CA ASP A 149 5.66 10.59 -5.38
C ASP A 149 4.75 11.64 -4.77
N ARG A 150 3.50 11.24 -4.48
CA ARG A 150 2.49 12.14 -3.96
C ARG A 150 1.46 11.37 -3.15
N THR A 151 0.99 11.98 -2.06
CA THR A 151 -0.08 11.43 -1.24
C THR A 151 -1.16 12.47 -1.04
N THR A 152 -2.40 12.08 -1.29
CA THR A 152 -3.58 12.89 -0.99
C THR A 152 -4.47 12.13 -0.04
N GLY A 153 -5.23 12.85 0.76
CA GLY A 153 -6.12 12.23 1.71
C GLY A 153 -7.46 12.94 1.80
N LYS A 154 -8.45 12.20 2.22
CA LYS A 154 -9.82 12.68 2.34
C LYS A 154 -10.49 11.99 3.52
N GLY A 155 -11.23 12.74 4.33
CA GLY A 155 -11.89 12.16 5.48
C GLY A 155 -13.02 13.00 6.02
N ARG A 156 -13.94 12.32 6.69
CA ARG A 156 -14.95 12.94 7.53
C ARG A 156 -14.53 12.71 8.97
N LYS A 157 -14.08 13.77 9.63
CA LYS A 157 -13.49 13.73 10.98
C LYS A 157 -14.50 13.61 12.12
N GLU A 158 -15.80 13.73 11.84
CA GLU A 158 -16.85 13.70 12.84
C GLU A 158 -17.75 12.48 12.71
#